data_5ded918f352391d047689cc133d3192c
#
_entry.id   5ded918f352391d047689cc133d3192c
#
_cell.length_a   1.000
_cell.length_b   1.000
_cell.length_c   1.000
_cell.angle_alpha   90.00
_cell.angle_beta   90.00
_cell.angle_gamma   90.00
#
_symmetry.space_group_name_H-M   'P 1'
#
loop_
_entity.id
_entity.type
_entity.pdbx_description
1 polymer ?
#
loop_
_entity_poly.entity_id
_entity_poly.type
_entity_poly.pdbx_seq_one_letter_code
_entity_poly.pdbx_strand_id
1 'polypeptide(L)'
;MTLISPPAAVQLRPQALSEKIALSQARQPAAAPAGPKTLIVYDNPPNSEFSKLGMVFGIMLKNLMGHFDSNADLLPVQDYVAGTMQAYDATFYLGSYYGNPLPPAFLSDVSTSRKTVVWFKHNLSQLAWNPVYEFPARSGFKFSGMRGMNAAPTAANPEPGFFDTIGYKGKSFVKHYVFNTATGIINADPDIGVITVLDKARATVIVPVSNPRTGETVPYITRSGNFWYVADMPFSFTGPRDRYLVLCDLLHDMLGVHHAESHQAMVRLEDVGAKVSVQAMKTLTDYLHGKKIPFSIAVIPRYEDPLGVFNNGMAQTIPLSEATHLKTALNYALPRGGEIVMHGYTHQYSNLRNPHTGVSGHDYEFWNIVANSPVAEDSTAWALGRLNAGLAELASNGYTPVAWETPHYHASALASKAVAQVFDTTYQRVVYFTADKPDFKPAPNKDFAMGQIFPYVINKDYYGQRILPESLGNIQYDIGIIDSTSNAMNTWQDIVTNAAYAKTVRDGFASFFFHPFLLEPAARAPGYQDFQSMIDGITALGYTWVAPSQIP
;
A
#
# COMPACT_ATOMS: atom_id res chain seq x y z
N MET A 1 17.85 27.39 -28.32
CA MET A 1 16.78 26.66 -27.62
C MET A 1 15.70 26.35 -28.64
N THR A 2 15.79 25.20 -29.25
CA THR A 2 14.80 24.74 -30.25
C THR A 2 13.88 23.76 -29.52
N LEU A 3 12.64 24.16 -29.34
CA LEU A 3 11.59 23.30 -28.83
C LEU A 3 11.39 22.15 -29.83
N ILE A 4 11.72 20.93 -29.42
CA ILE A 4 11.42 19.73 -30.19
C ILE A 4 9.91 19.48 -29.99
N SER A 5 9.16 19.63 -31.08
CA SER A 5 7.75 19.26 -31.12
C SER A 5 7.60 17.78 -30.80
N PRO A 6 6.57 17.37 -30.04
CA PRO A 6 6.30 15.97 -29.78
C PRO A 6 6.07 15.23 -31.11
N PRO A 7 6.52 13.97 -31.24
CA PRO A 7 6.26 13.19 -32.44
C PRO A 7 4.76 13.04 -32.64
N ALA A 8 4.32 13.13 -33.89
CA ALA A 8 2.93 12.98 -34.29
C ALA A 8 2.38 11.65 -33.75
N ALA A 9 1.20 11.73 -33.14
CA ALA A 9 0.48 10.55 -32.64
C ALA A 9 0.33 9.54 -33.76
N VAL A 10 0.92 8.35 -33.59
CA VAL A 10 0.69 7.21 -34.48
C VAL A 10 -0.76 6.78 -34.28
N GLN A 11 -1.59 7.04 -35.29
CA GLN A 11 -2.96 6.53 -35.32
C GLN A 11 -2.90 5.01 -35.41
N LEU A 12 -3.22 4.34 -34.31
CA LEU A 12 -3.50 2.89 -34.30
C LEU A 12 -4.62 2.59 -35.29
N ARG A 13 -4.52 1.46 -35.98
CA ARG A 13 -5.63 0.99 -36.82
C ARG A 13 -6.90 0.93 -35.97
N PRO A 14 -7.99 1.62 -36.34
CA PRO A 14 -9.17 1.80 -35.50
C PRO A 14 -9.84 0.51 -35.02
N GLN A 15 -9.62 -0.61 -35.72
CA GLN A 15 -10.28 -1.90 -35.44
C GLN A 15 -9.78 -2.58 -34.15
N ALA A 16 -8.48 -2.63 -33.88
CA ALA A 16 -7.97 -3.30 -32.68
C ALA A 16 -8.25 -2.52 -31.37
N LEU A 17 -8.33 -1.20 -31.48
CA LEU A 17 -8.70 -0.34 -30.36
C LEU A 17 -10.20 -0.37 -30.11
N SER A 18 -11.03 -0.41 -31.19
CA SER A 18 -12.48 -0.51 -31.09
C SER A 18 -12.95 -1.88 -30.58
N GLU A 19 -12.22 -2.98 -30.87
CA GLU A 19 -12.55 -4.31 -30.33
C GLU A 19 -12.22 -4.40 -28.82
N LYS A 20 -11.11 -3.83 -28.33
CA LYS A 20 -10.82 -3.77 -26.89
C LYS A 20 -11.73 -2.79 -26.16
N ILE A 21 -12.05 -1.64 -26.74
CA ILE A 21 -13.03 -0.69 -26.19
C ILE A 21 -14.44 -1.33 -26.21
N ALA A 22 -14.81 -2.09 -27.23
CA ALA A 22 -16.05 -2.83 -27.29
C ALA A 22 -16.10 -3.99 -26.29
N LEU A 23 -14.97 -4.67 -26.03
CA LEU A 23 -14.85 -5.70 -24.98
C LEU A 23 -14.91 -5.09 -23.57
N SER A 24 -14.34 -3.89 -23.36
CA SER A 24 -14.47 -3.17 -22.07
C SER A 24 -15.88 -2.58 -21.88
N GLN A 25 -16.55 -2.18 -22.95
CA GLN A 25 -17.94 -1.68 -22.90
C GLN A 25 -19.00 -2.80 -22.88
N ALA A 26 -18.66 -4.01 -23.32
CA ALA A 26 -19.53 -5.18 -23.26
C ALA A 26 -19.48 -5.91 -21.90
N ARG A 27 -18.61 -5.55 -20.98
CA ARG A 27 -18.72 -5.99 -19.59
C ARG A 27 -19.93 -5.29 -18.98
N GLN A 28 -20.96 -6.07 -18.66
CA GLN A 28 -22.03 -5.62 -17.78
C GLN A 28 -21.40 -4.95 -16.57
N PRO A 29 -21.96 -3.83 -16.08
CA PRO A 29 -21.51 -3.25 -14.82
C PRO A 29 -21.45 -4.38 -13.79
N ALA A 30 -20.28 -4.55 -13.15
CA ALA A 30 -20.11 -5.54 -12.11
C ALA A 30 -21.31 -5.45 -11.16
N ALA A 31 -21.89 -6.62 -10.84
CA ALA A 31 -22.96 -6.68 -9.86
C ALA A 31 -22.56 -5.81 -8.66
N ALA A 32 -23.52 -5.06 -8.11
CA ALA A 32 -23.24 -4.20 -6.94
C ALA A 32 -22.48 -5.02 -5.89
N PRO A 33 -21.46 -4.43 -5.22
CA PRO A 33 -20.66 -5.16 -4.25
C PRO A 33 -21.57 -5.95 -3.31
N ALA A 34 -21.32 -7.25 -3.20
CA ALA A 34 -22.09 -8.14 -2.31
C ALA A 34 -21.68 -7.98 -0.84
N GLY A 35 -20.68 -7.17 -0.56
CA GLY A 35 -20.11 -6.94 0.76
C GLY A 35 -20.89 -5.95 1.62
N PRO A 36 -20.55 -5.83 2.92
CA PRO A 36 -21.24 -4.96 3.86
C PRO A 36 -21.11 -3.48 3.46
N LYS A 37 -22.17 -2.71 3.66
CA LYS A 37 -22.13 -1.26 3.47
C LYS A 37 -21.50 -0.62 4.71
N THR A 38 -20.42 0.15 4.54
CA THR A 38 -19.68 0.75 5.65
C THR A 38 -19.66 2.27 5.60
N LEU A 39 -19.74 2.90 6.79
CA LEU A 39 -19.56 4.33 6.98
C LEU A 39 -18.22 4.58 7.69
N ILE A 40 -17.37 5.40 7.11
CA ILE A 40 -16.10 5.82 7.69
C ILE A 40 -16.23 7.29 8.08
N VAL A 41 -16.37 7.52 9.37
CA VAL A 41 -16.47 8.86 9.98
C VAL A 41 -15.10 9.27 10.47
N TYR A 42 -14.62 10.46 10.12
CA TYR A 42 -13.28 10.91 10.46
C TYR A 42 -13.24 12.34 11.01
N ASP A 43 -12.23 12.63 11.83
CA ASP A 43 -11.99 13.98 12.33
C ASP A 43 -11.56 14.92 11.20
N ASN A 44 -12.16 16.12 11.21
CA ASN A 44 -11.81 17.20 10.30
C ASN A 44 -11.82 18.53 11.09
N PRO A 45 -10.82 18.74 12.00
CA PRO A 45 -10.79 19.94 12.85
C PRO A 45 -10.61 21.18 11.98
N PRO A 46 -11.46 22.22 12.14
CA PRO A 46 -11.36 23.44 11.36
C PRO A 46 -10.08 24.21 11.69
N ASN A 47 -9.52 24.90 10.70
CA ASN A 47 -8.34 25.78 10.85
C ASN A 47 -7.09 25.09 11.42
N SER A 48 -6.97 23.79 11.25
CA SER A 48 -5.79 23.01 11.64
C SER A 48 -5.00 22.59 10.41
N GLU A 49 -3.67 22.53 10.54
CA GLU A 49 -2.83 21.90 9.52
C GLU A 49 -3.11 20.38 9.40
N PHE A 50 -3.74 19.78 10.42
CA PHE A 50 -4.11 18.36 10.47
C PHE A 50 -5.57 18.09 10.08
N SER A 51 -6.30 19.08 9.56
CA SER A 51 -7.72 18.93 9.23
C SER A 51 -8.01 17.80 8.24
N LYS A 52 -7.11 17.54 7.30
CA LYS A 52 -7.24 16.44 6.32
C LYS A 52 -6.55 15.14 6.74
N LEU A 53 -5.92 15.06 7.91
CA LEU A 53 -5.26 13.84 8.38
C LEU A 53 -6.26 12.68 8.57
N GLY A 54 -7.43 12.98 9.14
CA GLY A 54 -8.49 11.99 9.28
C GLY A 54 -9.01 11.47 7.94
N MET A 55 -9.06 12.34 6.92
CA MET A 55 -9.46 11.96 5.57
C MET A 55 -8.49 10.94 4.94
N VAL A 56 -7.18 11.14 5.07
CA VAL A 56 -6.21 10.19 4.47
C VAL A 56 -6.28 8.83 5.17
N PHE A 57 -6.45 8.78 6.48
CA PHE A 57 -6.69 7.52 7.20
C PHE A 57 -8.02 6.88 6.78
N GLY A 58 -9.04 7.69 6.53
CA GLY A 58 -10.31 7.24 5.96
C GLY A 58 -10.15 6.60 4.57
N ILE A 59 -9.34 7.21 3.71
CA ILE A 59 -8.98 6.64 2.39
C ILE A 59 -8.29 5.30 2.56
N MET A 60 -7.33 5.18 3.47
CA MET A 60 -6.62 3.93 3.72
C MET A 60 -7.55 2.82 4.22
N LEU A 61 -8.48 3.14 5.12
CA LEU A 61 -9.48 2.17 5.56
C LEU A 61 -10.44 1.80 4.42
N LYS A 62 -10.88 2.78 3.62
CA LYS A 62 -11.72 2.52 2.45
C LYS A 62 -11.05 1.58 1.45
N ASN A 63 -9.74 1.70 1.26
CA ASN A 63 -8.98 0.76 0.43
C ASN A 63 -9.05 -0.67 0.97
N LEU A 64 -8.87 -0.85 2.28
CA LEU A 64 -9.01 -2.19 2.90
C LEU A 64 -10.43 -2.75 2.77
N MET A 65 -11.45 -1.89 2.77
CA MET A 65 -12.84 -2.31 2.53
C MET A 65 -13.01 -2.90 1.13
N GLY A 66 -12.17 -2.50 0.16
CA GLY A 66 -12.17 -3.06 -1.20
C GLY A 66 -11.82 -4.55 -1.26
N HIS A 67 -11.17 -5.12 -0.25
CA HIS A 67 -10.97 -6.57 -0.12
C HIS A 67 -12.29 -7.31 0.14
N PHE A 68 -13.18 -6.70 0.89
CA PHE A 68 -14.46 -7.26 1.32
C PHE A 68 -15.62 -6.93 0.36
N ASP A 69 -15.34 -6.39 -0.82
CA ASP A 69 -16.34 -5.83 -1.74
C ASP A 69 -17.32 -4.86 -1.06
N SER A 70 -16.85 -4.20 -0.02
CA SER A 70 -17.65 -3.27 0.76
C SER A 70 -17.84 -1.94 0.03
N ASN A 71 -19.07 -1.44 0.02
CA ASN A 71 -19.33 -0.05 -0.37
C ASN A 71 -19.09 0.85 0.84
N ALA A 72 -17.96 1.57 0.84
CA ALA A 72 -17.54 2.42 1.95
C ALA A 72 -17.69 3.91 1.60
N ASP A 73 -18.44 4.64 2.44
CA ASP A 73 -18.60 6.09 2.33
C ASP A 73 -17.74 6.80 3.38
N LEU A 74 -17.12 7.93 2.98
CA LEU A 74 -16.31 8.80 3.84
C LEU A 74 -17.14 10.00 4.28
N LEU A 75 -17.17 10.30 5.60
CA LEU A 75 -17.93 11.42 6.15
C LEU A 75 -17.10 12.17 7.21
N PRO A 76 -16.83 13.48 7.05
CA PRO A 76 -16.34 14.30 8.15
C PRO A 76 -17.30 14.23 9.34
N VAL A 77 -16.77 14.06 10.57
CA VAL A 77 -17.65 13.91 11.74
C VAL A 77 -18.53 15.13 11.99
N GLN A 78 -18.07 16.31 11.62
CA GLN A 78 -18.83 17.56 11.75
C GLN A 78 -20.09 17.60 10.87
N ASP A 79 -20.10 16.84 9.77
CA ASP A 79 -21.22 16.75 8.82
C ASP A 79 -22.20 15.63 9.20
N TYR A 80 -22.00 14.95 10.35
CA TYR A 80 -22.84 13.85 10.77
C TYR A 80 -24.24 14.33 11.18
N VAL A 81 -25.26 13.73 10.60
CA VAL A 81 -26.68 13.98 10.91
C VAL A 81 -27.24 12.77 11.65
N ALA A 82 -28.15 13.01 12.61
CA ALA A 82 -28.82 11.96 13.36
C ALA A 82 -29.46 10.90 12.45
N GLY A 83 -29.21 9.63 12.76
CA GLY A 83 -29.70 8.49 11.99
C GLY A 83 -28.81 8.06 10.82
N THR A 84 -27.76 8.81 10.46
CA THR A 84 -26.90 8.50 9.30
C THR A 84 -26.37 7.06 9.35
N MET A 85 -25.84 6.60 10.49
CA MET A 85 -25.27 5.25 10.62
C MET A 85 -26.29 4.12 10.47
N GLN A 86 -27.58 4.38 10.56
CA GLN A 86 -28.60 3.34 10.42
C GLN A 86 -28.68 2.76 8.99
N ALA A 87 -28.21 3.52 8.00
CA ALA A 87 -28.16 3.08 6.59
C ALA A 87 -26.97 2.15 6.28
N TYR A 88 -26.13 1.85 7.26
CA TYR A 88 -24.89 1.07 7.10
C TYR A 88 -24.90 -0.16 8.00
N ASP A 89 -24.10 -1.18 7.63
CA ASP A 89 -23.94 -2.39 8.43
C ASP A 89 -22.87 -2.21 9.51
N ALA A 90 -21.86 -1.39 9.22
CA ALA A 90 -20.80 -1.03 10.15
C ALA A 90 -20.42 0.45 10.01
N THR A 91 -20.08 1.08 11.15
CA THR A 91 -19.55 2.44 11.22
C THR A 91 -18.20 2.45 11.90
N PHE A 92 -17.21 3.04 11.24
CA PHE A 92 -15.85 3.21 11.73
C PHE A 92 -15.63 4.69 12.03
N TYR A 93 -15.24 5.01 13.27
CA TYR A 93 -14.85 6.37 13.62
C TYR A 93 -13.33 6.48 13.80
N LEU A 94 -12.70 7.35 13.03
CA LEU A 94 -11.27 7.60 13.06
C LEU A 94 -10.96 8.85 13.87
N GLY A 95 -10.71 8.67 15.16
CA GLY A 95 -10.29 9.72 16.07
C GLY A 95 -8.84 10.11 15.83
N SER A 96 -8.56 10.92 14.81
CA SER A 96 -7.22 11.31 14.38
C SER A 96 -6.71 12.59 15.06
N TYR A 97 -7.58 13.37 15.68
CA TYR A 97 -7.25 14.63 16.33
C TYR A 97 -7.77 14.66 17.76
N TYR A 98 -6.85 14.80 18.72
CA TYR A 98 -7.19 14.82 20.14
C TYR A 98 -8.03 16.08 20.51
N GLY A 99 -9.13 15.85 21.18
CA GLY A 99 -10.02 16.94 21.62
C GLY A 99 -10.92 17.52 20.52
N ASN A 100 -11.01 16.87 19.34
CA ASN A 100 -11.98 17.28 18.32
C ASN A 100 -13.41 17.16 18.86
N PRO A 101 -14.22 18.24 18.89
CA PRO A 101 -15.59 18.17 19.38
C PRO A 101 -16.45 17.26 18.49
N LEU A 102 -17.20 16.35 19.10
CA LEU A 102 -18.07 15.43 18.37
C LEU A 102 -19.54 15.89 18.44
N PRO A 103 -20.28 15.84 17.33
CA PRO A 103 -21.71 16.18 17.33
C PRO A 103 -22.48 15.29 18.32
N PRO A 104 -23.38 15.87 19.15
CA PRO A 104 -24.24 15.09 20.05
C PRO A 104 -25.06 14.02 19.31
N ALA A 105 -25.46 14.29 18.07
CA ALA A 105 -26.19 13.36 17.23
C ALA A 105 -25.36 12.09 16.97
N PHE A 106 -24.05 12.22 16.66
CA PHE A 106 -23.14 11.11 16.47
C PHE A 106 -22.97 10.29 17.75
N LEU A 107 -22.71 10.94 18.89
CA LEU A 107 -22.54 10.28 20.18
C LEU A 107 -23.82 9.53 20.62
N SER A 108 -25.00 10.13 20.40
CA SER A 108 -26.28 9.53 20.69
C SER A 108 -26.53 8.28 19.85
N ASP A 109 -26.27 8.37 18.53
CA ASP A 109 -26.46 7.24 17.62
C ASP A 109 -25.49 6.09 17.95
N VAL A 110 -24.21 6.39 18.23
CA VAL A 110 -23.22 5.39 18.68
C VAL A 110 -23.69 4.71 19.96
N SER A 111 -24.20 5.45 20.94
CA SER A 111 -24.63 4.91 22.23
C SER A 111 -25.82 3.96 22.13
N THR A 112 -26.65 4.10 21.10
CA THR A 112 -27.89 3.33 20.91
C THR A 112 -27.83 2.32 19.77
N SER A 113 -26.75 2.36 18.95
CA SER A 113 -26.60 1.50 17.77
C SER A 113 -26.59 0.01 18.12
N ARG A 114 -27.28 -0.77 17.28
CA ARG A 114 -27.18 -2.24 17.25
C ARG A 114 -26.30 -2.75 16.11
N LYS A 115 -25.85 -1.83 15.23
CA LYS A 115 -24.91 -2.11 14.14
C LYS A 115 -23.49 -2.05 14.66
N THR A 116 -22.56 -2.67 13.96
CA THR A 116 -21.14 -2.63 14.35
C THR A 116 -20.63 -1.19 14.39
N VAL A 117 -19.98 -0.83 15.49
CA VAL A 117 -19.24 0.44 15.65
C VAL A 117 -17.80 0.12 16.03
N VAL A 118 -16.85 0.66 15.26
CA VAL A 118 -15.42 0.54 15.54
C VAL A 118 -14.86 1.94 15.81
N TRP A 119 -14.35 2.14 17.01
CA TRP A 119 -13.83 3.43 17.46
C TRP A 119 -12.30 3.38 17.57
N PHE A 120 -11.60 4.30 16.89
CA PHE A 120 -10.15 4.40 16.92
C PHE A 120 -9.68 5.57 17.78
N LYS A 121 -8.74 5.31 18.64
CA LYS A 121 -7.86 6.22 19.39
C LYS A 121 -8.59 7.31 20.17
N HIS A 122 -8.69 8.52 19.61
CA HIS A 122 -9.07 9.73 20.36
C HIS A 122 -10.59 9.89 20.56
N ASN A 123 -10.93 10.82 21.45
CA ASN A 123 -12.26 11.37 21.66
C ASN A 123 -13.27 10.43 22.33
N LEU A 124 -12.89 9.19 22.70
CA LEU A 124 -13.79 8.26 23.41
C LEU A 124 -14.27 8.84 24.76
N SER A 125 -13.52 9.75 25.38
CA SER A 125 -13.90 10.46 26.60
C SER A 125 -15.24 11.18 26.48
N GLN A 126 -15.57 11.73 25.30
CA GLN A 126 -16.82 12.46 25.08
C GLN A 126 -18.06 11.54 25.15
N LEU A 127 -17.89 10.27 24.83
CA LEU A 127 -18.89 9.22 25.00
C LEU A 127 -18.80 8.60 26.40
N ALA A 128 -17.61 8.21 26.85
CA ALA A 128 -17.40 7.36 28.02
C ALA A 128 -17.51 8.13 29.35
N TRP A 129 -17.22 9.43 29.39
CA TRP A 129 -17.29 10.23 30.61
C TRP A 129 -18.58 11.04 30.73
N ASN A 130 -19.39 11.09 29.69
CA ASN A 130 -20.68 11.75 29.73
C ASN A 130 -21.75 10.77 30.28
N PRO A 131 -22.35 11.05 31.48
CA PRO A 131 -23.27 10.13 32.11
C PRO A 131 -24.56 9.89 31.32
N VAL A 132 -24.93 10.80 30.41
CA VAL A 132 -26.11 10.67 29.55
C VAL A 132 -26.08 9.41 28.68
N TYR A 133 -24.87 8.95 28.27
CA TYR A 133 -24.73 7.78 27.40
C TYR A 133 -24.61 6.47 28.17
N GLU A 134 -24.43 6.50 29.50
CA GLU A 134 -24.25 5.30 30.36
C GLU A 134 -23.22 4.30 29.80
N PHE A 135 -22.22 4.80 29.08
CA PHE A 135 -21.32 3.99 28.28
C PHE A 135 -20.60 2.90 29.09
N PRO A 136 -20.00 3.16 30.28
CA PRO A 136 -19.32 2.12 31.03
C PRO A 136 -20.24 0.97 31.47
N ALA A 137 -21.51 1.28 31.81
CA ALA A 137 -22.48 0.28 32.21
C ALA A 137 -22.91 -0.60 31.03
N ARG A 138 -23.02 -0.01 29.85
CA ARG A 138 -23.41 -0.72 28.62
C ARG A 138 -22.26 -1.52 28.04
N SER A 139 -21.06 -0.92 27.94
CA SER A 139 -19.89 -1.53 27.32
C SER A 139 -19.12 -2.51 28.22
N GLY A 140 -19.29 -2.42 29.54
CA GLY A 140 -18.52 -3.23 30.50
C GLY A 140 -17.04 -2.80 30.65
N PHE A 141 -16.67 -1.63 30.14
CA PHE A 141 -15.36 -1.03 30.36
C PHE A 141 -15.46 0.49 30.49
N LYS A 142 -14.48 1.10 31.14
CA LYS A 142 -14.33 2.55 31.23
C LYS A 142 -13.11 3.02 30.46
N PHE A 143 -13.17 4.21 29.89
CA PHE A 143 -12.02 4.91 29.32
C PHE A 143 -11.25 5.59 30.46
N SER A 144 -9.96 5.25 30.60
CA SER A 144 -9.10 5.74 31.68
C SER A 144 -8.26 6.95 31.27
N GLY A 145 -8.24 7.30 29.98
CA GLY A 145 -7.50 8.43 29.43
C GLY A 145 -6.44 8.01 28.40
N MET A 146 -5.74 9.01 27.88
CA MET A 146 -4.59 8.80 27.01
C MET A 146 -3.29 8.63 27.81
N ARG A 147 -2.38 7.79 27.33
CA ARG A 147 -1.01 7.66 27.83
C ARG A 147 -0.04 7.78 26.67
N GLY A 148 1.19 8.21 26.94
CA GLY A 148 2.26 8.31 25.94
C GLY A 148 2.30 9.61 25.13
N MET A 149 1.27 10.45 25.15
CA MET A 149 1.15 11.66 24.32
C MET A 149 2.29 12.68 24.47
N ASN A 150 2.98 12.70 25.61
CA ASN A 150 4.11 13.59 25.88
C ASN A 150 5.31 12.78 26.41
N ALA A 151 5.46 11.58 25.93
CA ALA A 151 6.39 10.62 26.46
C ALA A 151 7.81 10.75 25.88
N ALA A 152 8.37 11.98 25.89
CA ALA A 152 9.79 12.13 25.64
C ALA A 152 10.57 11.41 26.76
N PRO A 153 11.45 10.45 26.47
CA PRO A 153 12.31 9.84 27.47
C PRO A 153 13.15 10.90 28.19
N THR A 154 13.19 10.80 29.50
CA THR A 154 14.06 11.65 30.34
C THR A 154 15.01 10.78 31.12
N ALA A 155 16.09 11.37 31.67
CA ALA A 155 17.01 10.64 32.55
C ALA A 155 16.32 10.06 33.79
N ALA A 156 15.26 10.72 34.30
CA ALA A 156 14.49 10.29 35.47
C ALA A 156 13.38 9.28 35.07
N ASN A 157 12.89 9.30 33.82
CA ASN A 157 11.89 8.39 33.31
C ASN A 157 12.23 8.03 31.85
N PRO A 158 13.16 7.09 31.63
CA PRO A 158 13.63 6.73 30.30
C PRO A 158 12.55 6.03 29.44
N GLU A 159 11.46 5.55 30.06
CA GLU A 159 10.48 4.68 29.44
C GLU A 159 9.01 5.06 29.72
N PRO A 160 8.62 6.35 29.57
CA PRO A 160 7.30 6.78 30.01
C PRO A 160 6.19 6.22 29.14
N GLY A 161 5.61 5.09 29.52
CA GLY A 161 4.36 4.59 28.96
C GLY A 161 4.42 4.07 27.52
N PHE A 162 5.57 3.67 27.02
CA PHE A 162 5.71 3.10 25.67
C PHE A 162 5.08 1.72 25.57
N PHE A 163 3.84 1.66 25.12
CA PHE A 163 3.14 0.44 24.77
C PHE A 163 3.33 0.15 23.29
N ASP A 164 4.39 -0.52 22.92
CA ASP A 164 4.82 -0.71 21.54
C ASP A 164 4.75 -2.16 21.04
N THR A 165 4.47 -3.11 21.92
CA THR A 165 4.51 -4.54 21.59
C THR A 165 3.13 -5.17 21.69
N ILE A 166 2.61 -5.66 20.56
CA ILE A 166 1.27 -6.22 20.41
C ILE A 166 1.38 -7.72 20.18
N GLY A 167 0.83 -8.52 21.12
CA GLY A 167 0.74 -9.98 20.98
C GLY A 167 -0.49 -10.40 20.19
N TYR A 168 -0.31 -11.11 19.06
CA TYR A 168 -1.43 -11.62 18.27
C TYR A 168 -1.07 -12.91 17.54
N LYS A 169 -1.94 -13.94 17.63
CA LYS A 169 -1.74 -15.27 16.99
C LYS A 169 -0.34 -15.84 17.18
N GLY A 170 0.21 -15.73 18.40
CA GLY A 170 1.53 -16.24 18.76
C GLY A 170 2.72 -15.44 18.22
N LYS A 171 2.50 -14.29 17.62
CA LYS A 171 3.54 -13.36 17.15
C LYS A 171 3.52 -12.05 17.93
N SER A 172 4.65 -11.35 17.89
CA SER A 172 4.83 -10.02 18.48
C SER A 172 4.96 -9.00 17.36
N PHE A 173 3.99 -8.09 17.28
CA PHE A 173 3.97 -6.98 16.34
C PHE A 173 4.43 -5.71 17.04
N VAL A 174 5.10 -4.84 16.30
CA VAL A 174 5.52 -3.54 16.81
C VAL A 174 4.53 -2.46 16.40
N LYS A 175 4.28 -1.55 17.31
CA LYS A 175 3.48 -0.36 17.07
C LYS A 175 4.41 0.76 16.61
N HIS A 176 4.59 0.94 15.29
CA HIS A 176 5.47 1.93 14.70
C HIS A 176 4.75 3.24 14.40
N TYR A 177 5.53 4.33 14.32
CA TYR A 177 5.04 5.66 13.99
C TYR A 177 5.65 6.20 12.69
N VAL A 178 6.97 6.17 12.55
CA VAL A 178 7.66 6.72 11.39
C VAL A 178 8.98 5.99 11.13
N PHE A 179 9.32 5.83 9.85
CA PHE A 179 10.63 5.39 9.41
C PHE A 179 11.54 6.61 9.23
N ASN A 180 12.68 6.62 9.91
CA ASN A 180 13.70 7.63 9.73
C ASN A 180 14.68 7.16 8.64
N THR A 181 14.59 7.74 7.45
CA THR A 181 15.42 7.37 6.30
C THR A 181 16.91 7.61 6.54
N ALA A 182 17.27 8.65 7.33
CA ALA A 182 18.67 8.97 7.59
C ALA A 182 19.37 7.96 8.52
N THR A 183 18.62 7.30 9.41
CA THR A 183 19.17 6.35 10.40
C THR A 183 18.78 4.90 10.13
N GLY A 184 17.84 4.65 9.22
CA GLY A 184 17.26 3.33 9.00
C GLY A 184 16.41 2.81 10.17
N ILE A 185 16.07 3.65 11.15
CA ILE A 185 15.34 3.26 12.35
C ILE A 185 13.85 3.57 12.19
N ILE A 186 13.02 2.61 12.56
CA ILE A 186 11.58 2.81 12.71
C ILE A 186 11.30 3.17 14.16
N ASN A 187 10.71 4.35 14.39
CA ASN A 187 10.36 4.78 15.73
C ASN A 187 9.04 4.13 16.18
N ALA A 188 9.00 3.66 17.43
CA ALA A 188 7.77 3.20 18.05
C ALA A 188 6.81 4.36 18.32
N ASP A 189 5.50 4.11 18.22
CA ASP A 189 4.43 5.05 18.57
C ASP A 189 4.12 4.91 20.07
N PRO A 190 4.35 5.95 20.90
CA PRO A 190 4.12 5.85 22.32
C PRO A 190 2.66 6.04 22.73
N ASP A 191 1.84 6.67 21.88
CA ASP A 191 0.48 7.05 22.22
C ASP A 191 -0.48 5.86 22.33
N ILE A 192 -1.33 5.87 23.36
CA ILE A 192 -2.39 4.87 23.52
C ILE A 192 -3.56 5.40 24.33
N GLY A 193 -4.78 5.06 23.92
CA GLY A 193 -5.99 5.22 24.72
C GLY A 193 -6.19 4.03 25.66
N VAL A 194 -6.10 4.26 26.97
CA VAL A 194 -6.20 3.19 27.97
C VAL A 194 -7.65 3.01 28.41
N ILE A 195 -8.11 1.79 28.42
CA ILE A 195 -9.38 1.38 29.02
C ILE A 195 -9.15 0.42 30.19
N THR A 196 -10.13 0.32 31.08
CA THR A 196 -10.18 -0.68 32.15
C THR A 196 -11.46 -1.51 31.99
N VAL A 197 -11.31 -2.82 31.83
CA VAL A 197 -12.45 -3.73 31.80
C VAL A 197 -13.07 -3.84 33.18
N LEU A 198 -14.37 -3.55 33.28
CA LEU A 198 -15.16 -3.60 34.51
C LEU A 198 -15.98 -4.90 34.59
N ASP A 199 -16.46 -5.38 33.46
CA ASP A 199 -17.29 -6.59 33.34
C ASP A 199 -16.75 -7.47 32.19
N LYS A 200 -16.09 -8.57 32.54
CA LYS A 200 -15.52 -9.52 31.58
C LYS A 200 -16.58 -10.33 30.82
N ALA A 201 -17.82 -10.36 31.29
CA ALA A 201 -18.91 -10.99 30.54
C ALA A 201 -19.39 -10.13 29.37
N ARG A 202 -19.18 -8.82 29.45
CA ARG A 202 -19.58 -7.83 28.42
C ARG A 202 -18.43 -7.41 27.52
N ALA A 203 -17.22 -7.22 28.08
CA ALA A 203 -16.06 -6.72 27.36
C ALA A 203 -14.93 -7.75 27.32
N THR A 204 -14.51 -8.10 26.11
CA THR A 204 -13.43 -9.03 25.85
C THR A 204 -12.24 -8.29 25.26
N VAL A 205 -11.07 -8.45 25.85
CA VAL A 205 -9.80 -8.00 25.26
C VAL A 205 -9.41 -8.99 24.17
N ILE A 206 -9.48 -8.56 22.93
CA ILE A 206 -9.12 -9.38 21.76
C ILE A 206 -7.61 -9.37 21.57
N VAL A 207 -6.99 -8.18 21.72
CA VAL A 207 -5.56 -7.98 21.53
C VAL A 207 -5.02 -7.15 22.69
N PRO A 208 -4.02 -7.64 23.42
CA PRO A 208 -3.28 -6.85 24.40
C PRO A 208 -2.11 -6.11 23.75
N VAL A 209 -1.67 -5.03 24.39
CA VAL A 209 -0.41 -4.36 24.12
C VAL A 209 0.41 -4.23 25.39
N SER A 210 1.72 -4.44 25.30
CA SER A 210 2.63 -4.37 26.43
C SER A 210 3.72 -3.32 26.22
N ASN A 211 4.19 -2.82 27.35
CA ASN A 211 5.46 -2.12 27.45
C ASN A 211 6.51 -3.17 27.86
N PRO A 212 7.40 -3.62 26.96
CA PRO A 212 8.36 -4.69 27.26
C PRO A 212 9.39 -4.29 28.32
N ARG A 213 9.55 -2.99 28.58
CA ARG A 213 10.54 -2.45 29.51
C ARG A 213 10.04 -2.42 30.95
N THR A 214 8.72 -2.20 31.12
CA THR A 214 8.08 -2.19 32.45
C THR A 214 7.31 -3.47 32.74
N GLY A 215 7.03 -4.28 31.73
CA GLY A 215 6.18 -5.48 31.85
C GLY A 215 4.67 -5.15 31.93
N GLU A 216 4.27 -3.87 31.90
CA GLU A 216 2.86 -3.49 31.97
C GLU A 216 2.14 -3.90 30.69
N THR A 217 0.92 -4.42 30.83
CA THR A 217 0.06 -4.82 29.72
C THR A 217 -1.31 -4.18 29.88
N VAL A 218 -1.84 -3.61 28.79
CA VAL A 218 -3.17 -2.99 28.73
C VAL A 218 -3.95 -3.49 27.52
N PRO A 219 -5.30 -3.33 27.50
CA PRO A 219 -6.11 -3.64 26.32
C PRO A 219 -5.73 -2.77 25.12
N TYR A 220 -5.51 -3.40 23.95
CA TYR A 220 -5.26 -2.71 22.69
C TYR A 220 -6.49 -2.73 21.77
N ILE A 221 -7.04 -3.91 21.48
CA ILE A 221 -8.31 -4.03 20.78
C ILE A 221 -9.28 -4.77 21.71
N THR A 222 -10.41 -4.11 21.99
CA THR A 222 -11.44 -4.63 22.88
C THR A 222 -12.77 -4.65 22.17
N ARG A 223 -13.53 -5.74 22.34
CA ARG A 223 -14.89 -5.89 21.83
C ARG A 223 -15.89 -5.93 22.99
N SER A 224 -16.97 -5.18 22.84
CA SER A 224 -18.13 -5.24 23.73
C SER A 224 -19.42 -5.30 22.89
N GLY A 225 -19.97 -6.49 22.74
CA GLY A 225 -21.10 -6.70 21.84
C GLY A 225 -20.77 -6.31 20.40
N ASN A 226 -21.47 -5.28 19.91
CA ASN A 226 -21.26 -4.69 18.59
C ASN A 226 -20.24 -3.52 18.57
N PHE A 227 -19.73 -3.11 19.73
CA PHE A 227 -18.79 -2.00 19.85
C PHE A 227 -17.35 -2.51 19.96
N TRP A 228 -16.46 -1.96 19.13
CA TRP A 228 -15.03 -2.23 19.13
C TRP A 228 -14.25 -0.96 19.46
N TYR A 229 -13.26 -1.08 20.32
CA TYR A 229 -12.30 -0.02 20.60
C TYR A 229 -10.90 -0.44 20.17
N VAL A 230 -10.27 0.34 19.31
CA VAL A 230 -8.85 0.23 18.90
C VAL A 230 -8.10 1.38 19.56
N ALA A 231 -7.14 1.06 20.41
CA ALA A 231 -6.54 2.02 21.33
C ALA A 231 -5.59 3.04 20.69
N ASP A 232 -5.22 2.86 19.42
CA ASP A 232 -4.39 3.81 18.65
C ASP A 232 -4.91 3.98 17.21
N MET A 233 -4.08 4.57 16.34
CA MET A 233 -4.34 4.76 14.92
C MET A 233 -3.40 3.89 14.09
N PRO A 234 -3.78 2.64 13.71
CA PRO A 234 -2.90 1.74 12.96
C PRO A 234 -2.46 2.24 11.59
N PHE A 235 -3.14 3.25 11.05
CA PHE A 235 -2.81 3.87 9.75
C PHE A 235 -1.66 4.88 9.82
N SER A 236 -1.17 5.23 11.00
CA SER A 236 0.00 6.11 11.14
C SER A 236 1.29 5.47 10.61
N PHE A 237 1.32 4.15 10.49
CA PHE A 237 2.39 3.39 9.84
C PHE A 237 1.83 2.10 9.24
N THR A 238 2.25 1.76 8.02
CA THR A 238 1.91 0.48 7.39
C THR A 238 3.19 -0.27 7.05
N GLY A 239 3.35 -1.45 7.61
CA GLY A 239 4.55 -2.24 7.41
C GLY A 239 4.32 -3.73 7.63
N PRO A 240 5.23 -4.58 7.15
CA PRO A 240 5.03 -6.03 7.11
C PRO A 240 5.10 -6.71 8.48
N ARG A 241 5.51 -5.99 9.55
CA ARG A 241 5.60 -6.51 10.94
C ARG A 241 4.89 -5.58 11.93
N ASP A 242 4.11 -4.64 11.43
CA ASP A 242 3.41 -3.64 12.22
C ASP A 242 2.02 -4.12 12.65
N ARG A 243 1.45 -3.46 13.71
CA ARG A 243 0.08 -3.71 14.18
C ARG A 243 -0.99 -3.48 13.10
N TYR A 244 -0.64 -2.81 12.01
CA TYR A 244 -1.51 -2.67 10.86
C TYR A 244 -2.03 -4.02 10.34
N LEU A 245 -1.17 -5.06 10.30
CA LEU A 245 -1.59 -6.41 9.91
C LEU A 245 -2.62 -7.02 10.87
N VAL A 246 -2.52 -6.71 12.17
CA VAL A 246 -3.51 -7.16 13.17
C VAL A 246 -4.88 -6.55 12.89
N LEU A 247 -4.93 -5.25 12.57
CA LEU A 247 -6.17 -4.61 12.13
C LEU A 247 -6.72 -5.26 10.86
N CYS A 248 -5.87 -5.48 9.85
CA CYS A 248 -6.28 -6.07 8.57
C CYS A 248 -6.93 -7.45 8.75
N ASP A 249 -6.39 -8.28 9.64
CA ASP A 249 -7.01 -9.58 9.96
C ASP A 249 -8.35 -9.41 10.69
N LEU A 250 -8.42 -8.53 11.70
CA LEU A 250 -9.62 -8.33 12.51
C LEU A 250 -10.75 -7.59 11.78
N LEU A 251 -10.49 -6.95 10.64
CA LEU A 251 -11.56 -6.39 9.81
C LEU A 251 -12.55 -7.46 9.37
N HIS A 252 -12.14 -8.71 9.17
CA HIS A 252 -13.04 -9.84 8.91
C HIS A 252 -14.06 -10.00 10.02
N ASP A 253 -13.60 -9.98 11.29
CA ASP A 253 -14.49 -10.12 12.45
C ASP A 253 -15.36 -8.88 12.68
N MET A 254 -14.79 -7.69 12.46
CA MET A 254 -15.51 -6.41 12.58
C MET A 254 -16.63 -6.28 11.56
N LEU A 255 -16.42 -6.80 10.34
CA LEU A 255 -17.40 -6.79 9.26
C LEU A 255 -18.30 -8.04 9.24
N GLY A 256 -17.97 -9.07 10.03
CA GLY A 256 -18.70 -10.33 10.05
C GLY A 256 -18.55 -11.14 8.75
N VAL A 257 -17.44 -10.96 8.03
CA VAL A 257 -17.12 -11.70 6.80
C VAL A 257 -16.28 -12.92 7.13
N HIS A 258 -16.77 -14.10 6.80
CA HIS A 258 -16.11 -15.36 7.06
C HIS A 258 -15.95 -16.17 5.79
N HIS A 259 -14.74 -16.59 5.48
CA HIS A 259 -14.40 -17.48 4.38
C HIS A 259 -13.18 -18.33 4.73
N ALA A 260 -12.86 -19.30 3.88
CA ALA A 260 -11.67 -20.13 4.05
C ALA A 260 -10.40 -19.27 3.94
N GLU A 261 -9.41 -19.55 4.79
CA GLU A 261 -8.11 -18.87 4.70
C GLU A 261 -7.40 -19.22 3.39
N SER A 262 -6.76 -18.22 2.77
CA SER A 262 -5.98 -18.36 1.55
C SER A 262 -4.62 -17.68 1.71
N HIS A 263 -3.55 -18.44 1.46
CA HIS A 263 -2.19 -17.91 1.51
C HIS A 263 -1.49 -18.14 0.17
N GLN A 264 -1.49 -17.09 -0.65
CA GLN A 264 -0.89 -17.09 -1.98
C GLN A 264 0.40 -16.26 -2.01
N ALA A 265 1.32 -16.63 -2.89
CA ALA A 265 2.56 -15.92 -3.10
C ALA A 265 2.77 -15.58 -4.57
N MET A 266 3.40 -14.43 -4.83
CA MET A 266 3.86 -14.02 -6.16
C MET A 266 5.31 -13.54 -6.12
N VAL A 267 6.01 -13.73 -7.24
CA VAL A 267 7.35 -13.16 -7.45
C VAL A 267 7.37 -12.37 -8.77
N ARG A 268 7.97 -11.19 -8.72
CA ARG A 268 8.14 -10.30 -9.88
C ARG A 268 9.62 -10.04 -10.13
N LEU A 269 10.05 -10.17 -11.39
CA LEU A 269 11.35 -9.73 -11.87
C LEU A 269 11.24 -8.27 -12.28
N GLU A 270 12.02 -7.40 -11.64
CA GLU A 270 11.83 -5.94 -11.66
C GLU A 270 12.76 -5.26 -12.65
N ASP A 271 12.35 -4.07 -13.15
CA ASP A 271 13.15 -3.18 -14.00
C ASP A 271 13.70 -3.85 -15.26
N VAL A 272 12.87 -4.66 -15.93
CA VAL A 272 13.28 -5.42 -17.10
C VAL A 272 13.10 -4.59 -18.37
N GLY A 273 14.17 -3.90 -18.77
CA GLY A 273 14.22 -3.01 -19.93
C GLY A 273 15.17 -3.47 -21.04
N ALA A 274 15.41 -2.61 -22.04
CA ALA A 274 16.15 -2.92 -23.27
C ALA A 274 17.58 -3.45 -23.05
N LYS A 275 18.22 -3.10 -21.94
CA LYS A 275 19.60 -3.49 -21.60
C LYS A 275 19.68 -4.64 -20.59
N VAL A 276 18.58 -5.32 -20.30
CA VAL A 276 18.55 -6.44 -19.34
C VAL A 276 19.54 -7.54 -19.72
N SER A 277 20.20 -8.14 -18.74
CA SER A 277 21.04 -9.31 -18.95
C SER A 277 20.19 -10.52 -19.34
N VAL A 278 20.37 -10.99 -20.57
CA VAL A 278 19.69 -12.20 -21.07
C VAL A 278 20.08 -13.43 -20.23
N GLN A 279 21.34 -13.50 -19.78
CA GLN A 279 21.79 -14.63 -18.97
C GLN A 279 21.17 -14.62 -17.57
N ALA A 280 21.09 -13.45 -16.91
CA ALA A 280 20.43 -13.34 -15.63
C ALA A 280 18.94 -13.74 -15.71
N MET A 281 18.24 -13.23 -16.73
CA MET A 281 16.83 -13.58 -16.97
C MET A 281 16.65 -15.09 -17.21
N LYS A 282 17.51 -15.72 -18.01
CA LYS A 282 17.46 -17.18 -18.22
C LYS A 282 17.68 -17.95 -16.93
N THR A 283 18.69 -17.58 -16.15
CA THR A 283 19.02 -18.24 -14.87
C THR A 283 17.82 -18.19 -13.90
N LEU A 284 17.20 -17.02 -13.73
CA LEU A 284 16.02 -16.87 -12.87
C LEU A 284 14.81 -17.64 -13.41
N THR A 285 14.58 -17.55 -14.72
CA THR A 285 13.49 -18.27 -15.40
C THR A 285 13.62 -19.78 -15.24
N ASP A 286 14.81 -20.35 -15.49
CA ASP A 286 15.05 -21.79 -15.40
C ASP A 286 14.84 -22.31 -13.98
N TYR A 287 15.28 -21.54 -12.98
CA TYR A 287 15.05 -21.87 -11.58
C TYR A 287 13.55 -21.90 -11.23
N LEU A 288 12.82 -20.84 -11.56
CA LEU A 288 11.40 -20.74 -11.28
C LEU A 288 10.59 -21.80 -12.04
N HIS A 289 10.89 -21.99 -13.33
CA HIS A 289 10.26 -23.01 -14.16
C HIS A 289 10.53 -24.43 -13.65
N GLY A 290 11.77 -24.72 -13.25
CA GLY A 290 12.16 -26.00 -12.66
C GLY A 290 11.41 -26.32 -11.36
N LYS A 291 11.05 -25.30 -10.58
CA LYS A 291 10.21 -25.40 -9.38
C LYS A 291 8.71 -25.32 -9.67
N LYS A 292 8.30 -25.14 -10.92
CA LYS A 292 6.90 -24.93 -11.34
C LYS A 292 6.26 -23.70 -10.68
N ILE A 293 7.03 -22.66 -10.45
CA ILE A 293 6.58 -21.39 -9.89
C ILE A 293 6.30 -20.41 -11.03
N PRO A 294 5.06 -19.96 -11.21
CA PRO A 294 4.75 -18.88 -12.12
C PRO A 294 5.31 -17.56 -11.59
N PHE A 295 5.62 -16.64 -12.48
CA PHE A 295 6.23 -15.36 -12.11
C PHE A 295 5.80 -14.25 -13.06
N SER A 296 5.99 -13.00 -12.64
CA SER A 296 5.77 -11.84 -13.49
C SER A 296 7.07 -11.10 -13.78
N ILE A 297 7.04 -10.29 -14.82
CA ILE A 297 8.16 -9.51 -15.34
C ILE A 297 7.68 -8.07 -15.49
N ALA A 298 8.23 -7.15 -14.71
CA ALA A 298 7.98 -5.72 -14.81
C ALA A 298 8.76 -5.16 -16.01
N VAL A 299 8.06 -4.97 -17.12
CA VAL A 299 8.65 -4.61 -18.41
C VAL A 299 8.55 -3.12 -18.66
N ILE A 300 9.71 -2.50 -18.93
CA ILE A 300 9.83 -1.13 -19.42
C ILE A 300 9.85 -1.16 -20.95
N PRO A 301 8.75 -0.75 -21.63
CA PRO A 301 8.65 -0.92 -23.07
C PRO A 301 9.65 -0.13 -23.90
N ARG A 302 10.07 1.03 -23.39
CA ARG A 302 10.97 1.94 -24.11
C ARG A 302 12.11 2.41 -23.22
N TYR A 303 13.33 2.23 -23.66
CA TYR A 303 14.51 2.72 -22.95
C TYR A 303 14.84 4.16 -23.37
N GLU A 304 15.02 5.03 -22.38
CA GLU A 304 15.47 6.40 -22.56
C GLU A 304 16.66 6.68 -21.64
N ASP A 305 17.74 7.24 -22.20
CA ASP A 305 18.91 7.73 -21.45
C ASP A 305 19.28 9.13 -22.00
N PRO A 306 18.47 10.15 -21.68
CA PRO A 306 18.64 11.47 -22.28
C PRO A 306 19.92 12.19 -21.85
N LEU A 307 20.53 11.79 -20.75
CA LEU A 307 21.83 12.33 -20.29
C LEU A 307 23.04 11.48 -20.73
N GLY A 308 22.78 10.32 -21.37
CA GLY A 308 23.84 9.41 -21.80
C GLY A 308 24.67 8.81 -20.66
N VAL A 309 24.08 8.66 -19.47
CA VAL A 309 24.78 8.17 -18.28
C VAL A 309 25.37 6.79 -18.52
N PHE A 310 24.64 5.94 -19.22
CA PHE A 310 25.08 4.59 -19.59
C PHE A 310 25.56 4.47 -21.04
N ASN A 311 25.77 5.59 -21.72
CA ASN A 311 26.21 5.65 -23.12
C ASN A 311 27.29 6.71 -23.36
N ASN A 312 28.27 6.83 -22.46
CA ASN A 312 29.42 7.72 -22.57
C ASN A 312 29.05 9.21 -22.82
N GLY A 313 28.00 9.68 -22.18
CA GLY A 313 27.51 11.06 -22.32
C GLY A 313 26.68 11.32 -23.57
N MET A 314 26.39 10.32 -24.39
CA MET A 314 25.53 10.44 -25.57
C MET A 314 24.11 9.97 -25.26
N ALA A 315 23.12 10.84 -25.49
CA ALA A 315 21.72 10.47 -25.33
C ALA A 315 21.38 9.21 -26.14
N GLN A 316 20.59 8.32 -25.55
CA GLN A 316 20.19 7.08 -26.20
C GLN A 316 18.72 6.78 -25.96
N THR A 317 18.04 6.39 -27.03
CA THR A 317 16.66 5.87 -27.03
C THR A 317 16.67 4.50 -27.70
N ILE A 318 16.06 3.50 -27.09
CA ILE A 318 15.91 2.15 -27.68
C ILE A 318 14.41 1.77 -27.62
N PRO A 319 13.69 1.82 -28.75
CA PRO A 319 12.34 1.31 -28.82
C PRO A 319 12.34 -0.23 -28.68
N LEU A 320 11.21 -0.80 -28.27
CA LEU A 320 11.10 -2.26 -28.06
C LEU A 320 11.41 -3.05 -29.34
N SER A 321 11.12 -2.51 -30.52
CA SER A 321 11.45 -3.14 -31.82
C SER A 321 12.94 -3.41 -31.97
N GLU A 322 13.79 -2.56 -31.38
CA GLU A 322 15.26 -2.62 -31.43
C GLU A 322 15.88 -3.26 -30.18
N ALA A 323 15.07 -3.47 -29.12
CA ALA A 323 15.52 -4.00 -27.83
C ALA A 323 15.75 -5.53 -27.88
N THR A 324 16.80 -5.96 -28.58
CA THR A 324 17.09 -7.38 -28.85
C THR A 324 17.29 -8.21 -27.59
N HIS A 325 17.95 -7.67 -26.55
CA HIS A 325 18.13 -8.35 -25.27
C HIS A 325 16.78 -8.59 -24.56
N LEU A 326 15.97 -7.55 -24.47
CA LEU A 326 14.64 -7.64 -23.85
C LEU A 326 13.77 -8.66 -24.59
N LYS A 327 13.68 -8.58 -25.91
CA LYS A 327 12.89 -9.55 -26.70
C LYS A 327 13.41 -10.99 -26.53
N THR A 328 14.71 -11.18 -26.50
CA THR A 328 15.31 -12.51 -26.26
C THR A 328 14.95 -13.04 -24.87
N ALA A 329 15.00 -12.19 -23.83
CA ALA A 329 14.64 -12.55 -22.47
C ALA A 329 13.14 -12.87 -22.33
N LEU A 330 12.26 -12.04 -22.90
CA LEU A 330 10.82 -12.27 -22.85
C LEU A 330 10.41 -13.53 -23.61
N ASN A 331 10.91 -13.73 -24.84
CA ASN A 331 10.61 -14.92 -25.64
C ASN A 331 11.10 -16.22 -24.98
N TYR A 332 12.09 -16.13 -24.11
CA TYR A 332 12.55 -17.26 -23.30
C TYR A 332 11.65 -17.50 -22.07
N ALA A 333 11.26 -16.44 -21.38
CA ALA A 333 10.57 -16.50 -20.08
C ALA A 333 9.06 -16.79 -20.22
N LEU A 334 8.38 -16.17 -21.20
CA LEU A 334 6.92 -16.29 -21.35
C LEU A 334 6.43 -17.74 -21.51
N PRO A 335 7.01 -18.60 -22.40
CA PRO A 335 6.59 -19.99 -22.48
C PRO A 335 6.97 -20.84 -21.27
N ARG A 336 7.70 -20.27 -20.30
CA ARG A 336 8.14 -20.92 -19.06
C ARG A 336 7.41 -20.43 -17.79
N GLY A 337 6.25 -19.78 -17.97
CA GLY A 337 5.40 -19.34 -16.86
C GLY A 337 5.58 -17.89 -16.45
N GLY A 338 6.29 -17.09 -17.25
CA GLY A 338 6.38 -15.65 -17.08
C GLY A 338 5.14 -14.93 -17.61
N GLU A 339 4.71 -13.85 -16.93
CA GLU A 339 3.66 -12.93 -17.37
C GLU A 339 4.17 -11.49 -17.36
N ILE A 340 3.72 -10.66 -18.30
CA ILE A 340 4.18 -9.27 -18.40
C ILE A 340 3.32 -8.38 -17.51
N VAL A 341 3.97 -7.61 -16.64
CA VAL A 341 3.42 -6.43 -15.98
C VAL A 341 4.04 -5.21 -16.67
N MET A 342 3.23 -4.29 -17.18
CA MET A 342 3.76 -3.08 -17.81
C MET A 342 4.24 -2.12 -16.74
N HIS A 343 5.54 -1.78 -16.74
CA HIS A 343 6.21 -0.96 -15.74
C HIS A 343 6.51 0.44 -16.28
N GLY A 344 5.48 1.29 -16.30
CA GLY A 344 5.56 2.56 -17.00
C GLY A 344 5.62 2.40 -18.53
N TYR A 345 5.93 3.50 -19.21
CA TYR A 345 6.30 3.53 -20.62
C TYR A 345 7.81 3.64 -20.79
N THR A 346 8.43 4.59 -20.11
CA THR A 346 9.87 4.83 -20.16
C THR A 346 10.55 4.70 -18.80
N HIS A 347 9.80 4.42 -17.75
CA HIS A 347 10.25 4.36 -16.35
C HIS A 347 10.69 5.70 -15.77
N GLN A 348 11.04 6.66 -16.61
CA GLN A 348 11.50 7.98 -16.21
C GLN A 348 10.68 9.09 -16.88
N TYR A 349 10.65 10.28 -16.27
CA TYR A 349 9.91 11.42 -16.76
C TYR A 349 10.59 12.07 -17.97
N SER A 350 11.84 12.49 -17.82
CA SER A 350 12.58 13.15 -18.90
C SER A 350 14.10 12.98 -18.71
N ASN A 351 14.81 14.06 -18.49
CA ASN A 351 16.26 14.09 -18.27
C ASN A 351 16.63 14.65 -16.88
N LEU A 352 15.72 14.54 -15.92
CA LEU A 352 16.02 14.88 -14.54
C LEU A 352 16.93 13.81 -13.93
N ARG A 353 17.89 14.24 -13.12
CA ARG A 353 18.66 13.33 -12.29
C ARG A 353 17.88 12.96 -11.05
N ASN A 354 17.88 11.68 -10.71
CA ASN A 354 17.38 11.25 -9.42
C ASN A 354 18.28 11.84 -8.31
N PRO A 355 17.73 12.54 -7.29
CA PRO A 355 18.54 13.17 -6.24
C PRO A 355 19.27 12.16 -5.34
N HIS A 356 18.84 10.90 -5.30
CA HIS A 356 19.44 9.85 -4.49
C HIS A 356 20.60 9.14 -5.21
N THR A 357 20.41 8.79 -6.49
CA THR A 357 21.41 8.05 -7.26
C THR A 357 22.17 8.93 -8.26
N GLY A 358 21.64 10.10 -8.61
CA GLY A 358 22.20 10.98 -9.63
C GLY A 358 22.07 10.46 -11.07
N VAL A 359 21.25 9.42 -11.30
CA VAL A 359 21.07 8.76 -12.59
C VAL A 359 19.75 9.17 -13.24
N SER A 360 19.77 9.60 -14.52
CA SER A 360 18.56 10.05 -15.21
C SER A 360 17.55 8.93 -15.48
N GLY A 361 18.03 7.70 -15.72
CA GLY A 361 17.17 6.54 -15.92
C GLY A 361 16.37 6.11 -14.68
N HIS A 362 16.61 6.74 -13.55
CA HIS A 362 15.92 6.47 -12.29
C HIS A 362 15.06 7.65 -11.81
N ASP A 363 14.82 8.70 -12.62
CA ASP A 363 13.83 9.71 -12.31
C ASP A 363 12.41 9.13 -12.46
N TYR A 364 11.44 9.70 -11.75
CA TYR A 364 10.12 9.08 -11.67
C TYR A 364 9.23 9.54 -12.83
N GLU A 365 8.70 8.59 -13.57
CA GLU A 365 7.91 8.86 -14.79
C GLU A 365 6.69 9.74 -14.53
N PHE A 366 6.00 9.52 -13.41
CA PHE A 366 4.74 10.17 -13.06
C PHE A 366 4.85 11.15 -11.89
N TRP A 367 6.07 11.40 -11.39
CA TRP A 367 6.29 12.27 -10.23
C TRP A 367 7.62 13.02 -10.35
N ASN A 368 7.60 14.32 -10.12
CA ASN A 368 8.82 15.09 -10.01
C ASN A 368 9.42 14.90 -8.61
N ILE A 369 10.42 14.04 -8.51
CA ILE A 369 11.04 13.69 -7.22
C ILE A 369 11.83 14.87 -6.62
N VAL A 370 12.36 15.78 -7.43
CA VAL A 370 13.11 16.96 -6.95
C VAL A 370 12.17 17.97 -6.31
N ALA A 371 11.04 18.26 -6.95
CA ALA A 371 10.04 19.19 -6.46
C ALA A 371 9.06 18.55 -5.47
N ASN A 372 9.09 17.21 -5.32
CA ASN A 372 8.11 16.41 -4.58
C ASN A 372 6.67 16.79 -4.96
N SER A 373 6.38 16.77 -6.24
CA SER A 373 5.09 17.17 -6.81
C SER A 373 4.77 16.36 -8.07
N PRO A 374 3.51 16.35 -8.55
CA PRO A 374 3.21 15.86 -9.89
C PRO A 374 4.11 16.50 -10.95
N VAL A 375 4.36 15.78 -12.04
CA VAL A 375 5.10 16.32 -13.19
C VAL A 375 4.34 17.51 -13.81
N ALA A 376 5.03 18.37 -14.56
CA ALA A 376 4.45 19.62 -15.07
C ALA A 376 3.25 19.40 -16.01
N GLU A 377 3.26 18.30 -16.79
CA GLU A 377 2.21 17.94 -17.75
C GLU A 377 1.09 17.10 -17.12
N ASP A 378 1.16 16.84 -15.80
CA ASP A 378 0.24 15.94 -15.12
C ASP A 378 -1.23 16.30 -15.41
N SER A 379 -1.88 15.38 -16.05
CA SER A 379 -3.31 15.38 -16.35
C SER A 379 -3.76 13.98 -16.72
N THR A 380 -5.06 13.71 -16.60
CA THR A 380 -5.61 12.43 -17.06
C THR A 380 -5.26 12.15 -18.52
N ALA A 381 -5.32 13.17 -19.40
CA ALA A 381 -5.01 13.00 -20.82
C ALA A 381 -3.53 12.67 -21.08
N TRP A 382 -2.62 13.32 -20.37
CA TRP A 382 -1.19 13.05 -20.48
C TRP A 382 -0.87 11.62 -19.99
N ALA A 383 -1.40 11.24 -18.84
CA ALA A 383 -1.19 9.89 -18.30
C ALA A 383 -1.75 8.82 -19.24
N LEU A 384 -2.98 8.99 -19.76
CA LEU A 384 -3.56 8.07 -20.75
C LEU A 384 -2.69 7.98 -22.02
N GLY A 385 -2.09 9.09 -22.45
CA GLY A 385 -1.16 9.12 -23.58
C GLY A 385 0.05 8.22 -23.35
N ARG A 386 0.65 8.25 -22.16
CA ARG A 386 1.79 7.39 -21.80
C ARG A 386 1.40 5.92 -21.70
N LEU A 387 0.28 5.63 -21.03
CA LEU A 387 -0.24 4.26 -20.91
C LEU A 387 -0.50 3.64 -22.29
N ASN A 388 -1.17 4.39 -23.17
CA ASN A 388 -1.47 3.91 -24.52
C ASN A 388 -0.21 3.78 -25.39
N ALA A 389 0.78 4.65 -25.24
CA ALA A 389 2.06 4.53 -25.94
C ALA A 389 2.81 3.25 -25.55
N GLY A 390 2.89 2.94 -24.26
CA GLY A 390 3.52 1.71 -23.77
C GLY A 390 2.78 0.45 -24.25
N LEU A 391 1.44 0.44 -24.18
CA LEU A 391 0.62 -0.65 -24.69
C LEU A 391 0.80 -0.85 -26.20
N ALA A 392 0.86 0.24 -26.97
CA ALA A 392 1.07 0.18 -28.42
C ALA A 392 2.45 -0.40 -28.76
N GLU A 393 3.48 -0.01 -28.01
CA GLU A 393 4.84 -0.51 -28.20
C GLU A 393 4.94 -2.01 -27.87
N LEU A 394 4.34 -2.46 -26.78
CA LEU A 394 4.23 -3.88 -26.45
C LEU A 394 3.46 -4.65 -27.52
N ALA A 395 2.27 -4.20 -27.89
CA ALA A 395 1.40 -4.87 -28.85
C ALA A 395 2.01 -4.98 -30.24
N SER A 396 2.71 -3.94 -30.73
CA SER A 396 3.38 -3.96 -32.04
C SER A 396 4.55 -4.98 -32.11
N ASN A 397 5.04 -5.45 -30.97
CA ASN A 397 6.05 -6.47 -30.83
C ASN A 397 5.49 -7.84 -30.41
N GLY A 398 4.16 -7.99 -30.36
CA GLY A 398 3.48 -9.25 -30.04
C GLY A 398 3.35 -9.58 -28.56
N TYR A 399 3.53 -8.58 -27.68
CA TYR A 399 3.41 -8.75 -26.22
C TYR A 399 2.11 -8.15 -25.68
N THR A 400 1.54 -8.80 -24.67
CA THR A 400 0.34 -8.31 -23.98
C THR A 400 0.58 -8.34 -22.47
N PRO A 401 0.52 -7.20 -21.77
CA PRO A 401 0.62 -7.19 -20.32
C PRO A 401 -0.69 -7.62 -19.67
N VAL A 402 -0.60 -8.31 -18.53
CA VAL A 402 -1.73 -8.75 -17.71
C VAL A 402 -2.07 -7.75 -16.59
N ALA A 403 -1.12 -6.89 -16.23
CA ALA A 403 -1.26 -5.91 -15.18
C ALA A 403 -0.37 -4.68 -15.45
N TRP A 404 -0.60 -3.64 -14.65
CA TRP A 404 0.21 -2.43 -14.59
C TRP A 404 0.99 -2.33 -13.28
N GLU A 405 2.14 -1.68 -13.35
CA GLU A 405 2.91 -1.20 -12.20
C GLU A 405 3.42 0.20 -12.45
N THR A 406 3.20 1.08 -11.48
CA THR A 406 3.72 2.45 -11.50
C THR A 406 5.21 2.46 -11.15
N PRO A 407 6.09 3.01 -12.00
CA PRO A 407 7.50 3.18 -11.67
C PRO A 407 7.70 3.89 -10.33
N HIS A 408 8.56 3.32 -9.48
CA HIS A 408 8.85 3.80 -8.13
C HIS A 408 7.61 3.96 -7.21
N TYR A 409 6.45 3.41 -7.60
CA TYR A 409 5.14 3.53 -6.90
C TYR A 409 4.63 4.97 -6.73
N HIS A 410 5.25 5.95 -7.40
CA HIS A 410 4.88 7.36 -7.29
C HIS A 410 4.17 7.85 -8.56
N ALA A 411 2.89 8.16 -8.40
CA ALA A 411 2.08 8.81 -9.42
C ALA A 411 1.10 9.79 -8.75
N SER A 412 0.65 10.80 -9.48
CA SER A 412 -0.43 11.67 -9.03
C SER A 412 -1.75 10.91 -8.90
N ALA A 413 -2.71 11.49 -8.19
CA ALA A 413 -4.07 10.97 -8.13
C ALA A 413 -4.72 10.90 -9.53
N LEU A 414 -4.42 11.88 -10.42
CA LEU A 414 -4.93 11.89 -11.79
C LEU A 414 -4.35 10.75 -12.62
N ALA A 415 -3.05 10.51 -12.53
CA ALA A 415 -2.39 9.40 -13.20
C ALA A 415 -2.90 8.03 -12.68
N SER A 416 -3.05 7.87 -11.37
CA SER A 416 -3.61 6.64 -10.78
C SER A 416 -5.05 6.36 -11.25
N LYS A 417 -5.89 7.40 -11.34
CA LYS A 417 -7.25 7.29 -11.90
C LYS A 417 -7.24 6.98 -13.41
N ALA A 418 -6.22 7.45 -14.16
CA ALA A 418 -6.05 7.10 -15.57
C ALA A 418 -5.65 5.63 -15.75
N VAL A 419 -4.79 5.10 -14.87
CA VAL A 419 -4.43 3.67 -14.84
C VAL A 419 -5.68 2.81 -14.68
N ALA A 420 -6.58 3.15 -13.75
CA ALA A 420 -7.84 2.43 -13.52
C ALA A 420 -8.79 2.42 -14.74
N GLN A 421 -8.61 3.33 -15.70
CA GLN A 421 -9.39 3.35 -16.95
C GLN A 421 -8.84 2.40 -18.04
N VAL A 422 -7.56 2.02 -17.92
CA VAL A 422 -6.83 1.28 -18.97
C VAL A 422 -6.52 -0.15 -18.54
N PHE A 423 -6.20 -0.36 -17.26
CA PHE A 423 -5.82 -1.65 -16.72
C PHE A 423 -6.88 -2.16 -15.74
N ASP A 424 -7.35 -3.37 -15.96
CA ASP A 424 -8.26 -4.07 -15.02
C ASP A 424 -7.55 -4.46 -13.72
N THR A 425 -6.23 -4.61 -13.75
CA THR A 425 -5.43 -5.11 -12.63
C THR A 425 -4.11 -4.33 -12.54
N THR A 426 -3.72 -3.97 -11.33
CA THR A 426 -2.40 -3.45 -11.01
C THR A 426 -1.68 -4.39 -10.03
N TYR A 427 -0.35 -4.42 -10.07
CA TYR A 427 0.48 -5.18 -9.13
C TYR A 427 1.52 -4.24 -8.53
N GLN A 428 1.18 -3.60 -7.41
CA GLN A 428 1.97 -2.47 -6.88
C GLN A 428 1.62 -2.08 -5.45
N ARG A 429 2.39 -1.14 -4.90
CA ARG A 429 2.00 -0.25 -3.80
C ARG A 429 1.43 1.03 -4.38
N VAL A 430 0.67 1.78 -3.60
CA VAL A 430 0.04 3.02 -4.07
C VAL A 430 0.21 4.12 -3.04
N VAL A 431 0.45 5.35 -3.54
CA VAL A 431 0.40 6.57 -2.73
C VAL A 431 -0.95 7.25 -2.93
N TYR A 432 -1.63 7.53 -1.82
CA TYR A 432 -2.93 8.21 -1.81
C TYR A 432 -2.79 9.64 -1.34
N PHE A 433 -3.53 10.53 -1.98
CA PHE A 433 -3.53 11.96 -1.70
C PHE A 433 -4.92 12.44 -1.30
N THR A 434 -4.99 13.47 -0.46
CA THR A 434 -6.25 14.09 -0.05
C THR A 434 -6.82 15.06 -1.10
N ALA A 435 -6.07 15.35 -2.16
CA ALA A 435 -6.51 16.15 -3.30
C ALA A 435 -5.84 15.67 -4.60
N ASP A 436 -6.46 15.95 -5.75
CA ASP A 436 -5.91 15.62 -7.07
C ASP A 436 -4.63 16.42 -7.41
N LYS A 437 -4.53 17.63 -6.86
CA LYS A 437 -3.34 18.49 -6.91
C LYS A 437 -2.98 18.91 -5.49
N PRO A 438 -2.21 18.09 -4.76
CA PRO A 438 -1.98 18.30 -3.35
C PRO A 438 -1.06 19.50 -3.09
N ASP A 439 -1.41 20.30 -2.06
CA ASP A 439 -0.54 21.35 -1.49
C ASP A 439 -0.07 20.89 -0.10
N PHE A 440 1.22 20.56 -0.03
CA PHE A 440 1.86 20.09 1.20
C PHE A 440 2.45 21.19 2.07
N LYS A 441 2.31 22.46 1.67
CA LYS A 441 2.84 23.59 2.46
C LYS A 441 2.15 23.64 3.81
N PRO A 442 2.92 23.91 4.91
CA PRO A 442 2.33 24.09 6.23
C PRO A 442 1.33 25.23 6.23
N ALA A 443 0.07 24.92 6.29
CA ALA A 443 -1.05 25.86 6.34
C ALA A 443 -2.28 25.14 6.88
N PRO A 444 -3.30 25.86 7.38
CA PRO A 444 -4.59 25.24 7.61
C PRO A 444 -5.08 24.50 6.37
N ASN A 445 -5.59 23.29 6.56
CA ASN A 445 -6.10 22.43 5.48
C ASN A 445 -5.04 21.93 4.47
N LYS A 446 -3.75 21.85 4.85
CA LYS A 446 -2.73 21.23 4.00
C LYS A 446 -3.15 19.82 3.58
N ASP A 447 -2.68 19.42 2.40
CA ASP A 447 -2.90 18.06 1.91
C ASP A 447 -1.92 17.06 2.52
N PHE A 448 -2.32 15.80 2.48
CA PHE A 448 -1.52 14.68 2.93
C PHE A 448 -1.33 13.68 1.81
N ALA A 449 -0.18 13.00 1.84
CA ALA A 449 0.13 11.84 1.05
C ALA A 449 0.43 10.67 1.99
N MET A 450 -0.05 9.47 1.65
CA MET A 450 0.22 8.26 2.42
C MET A 450 0.40 7.07 1.49
N GLY A 451 1.59 6.46 1.54
CA GLY A 451 1.84 5.17 0.92
C GLY A 451 1.13 4.05 1.69
N GLN A 452 0.52 3.12 0.99
CA GLN A 452 -0.14 1.98 1.62
C GLN A 452 0.33 0.66 1.03
N ILE A 453 0.73 -0.25 1.93
CA ILE A 453 0.98 -1.66 1.64
C ILE A 453 -0.31 -2.43 1.93
N PHE A 454 -0.67 -3.35 1.04
CA PHE A 454 -1.84 -4.21 1.25
C PHE A 454 -1.39 -5.61 1.64
N PRO A 455 -1.99 -6.22 2.68
CA PRO A 455 -1.67 -7.59 3.06
C PRO A 455 -2.43 -8.63 2.21
N TYR A 456 -3.43 -8.22 1.45
CA TYR A 456 -4.31 -9.05 0.62
C TYR A 456 -4.73 -8.29 -0.64
N VAL A 457 -5.35 -8.98 -1.58
CA VAL A 457 -5.89 -8.39 -2.83
C VAL A 457 -6.97 -7.35 -2.50
N ILE A 458 -6.90 -6.21 -3.17
CA ILE A 458 -7.92 -5.16 -3.11
C ILE A 458 -8.69 -5.15 -4.43
N ASN A 459 -9.96 -5.51 -4.39
CA ASN A 459 -10.78 -5.57 -5.60
C ASN A 459 -11.07 -4.18 -6.18
N LYS A 460 -11.16 -3.17 -5.30
CA LYS A 460 -11.33 -1.78 -5.72
C LYS A 460 -10.79 -0.83 -4.65
N ASP A 461 -9.77 -0.05 -5.00
CA ASP A 461 -9.23 1.00 -4.13
C ASP A 461 -9.96 2.35 -4.30
N TYR A 462 -9.45 3.38 -3.61
CA TYR A 462 -9.99 4.74 -3.68
C TYR A 462 -9.92 5.36 -5.09
N TYR A 463 -8.94 4.99 -5.90
CA TYR A 463 -8.80 5.46 -7.29
C TYR A 463 -9.54 4.59 -8.30
N GLY A 464 -10.15 3.49 -7.86
CA GLY A 464 -10.89 2.55 -8.71
C GLY A 464 -10.03 1.41 -9.27
N GLN A 465 -8.78 1.26 -8.83
CA GLN A 465 -7.89 0.20 -9.25
C GLN A 465 -8.17 -1.10 -8.50
N ARG A 466 -8.03 -2.24 -9.19
CA ARG A 466 -7.83 -3.53 -8.54
C ARG A 466 -6.35 -3.74 -8.32
N ILE A 467 -5.97 -4.07 -7.07
CA ILE A 467 -4.56 -4.13 -6.68
C ILE A 467 -4.20 -5.53 -6.20
N LEU A 468 -3.27 -6.17 -6.90
CA LEU A 468 -2.52 -7.29 -6.38
C LEU A 468 -1.42 -6.73 -5.47
N PRO A 469 -1.32 -7.22 -4.23
CA PRO A 469 -0.43 -6.61 -3.26
C PRO A 469 1.04 -6.89 -3.59
N GLU A 470 1.89 -5.91 -3.36
CA GLU A 470 3.32 -6.10 -3.19
C GLU A 470 3.61 -5.84 -1.70
N SER A 471 3.65 -6.94 -0.93
CA SER A 471 3.53 -6.90 0.52
C SER A 471 4.85 -7.07 1.28
N LEU A 472 5.87 -7.68 0.65
CA LEU A 472 7.11 -8.04 1.35
C LEU A 472 8.29 -7.11 1.03
N GLY A 473 8.21 -6.35 -0.08
CA GLY A 473 9.30 -5.53 -0.56
C GLY A 473 10.32 -6.31 -1.41
N ASN A 474 11.53 -5.81 -1.46
CA ASN A 474 12.66 -6.40 -2.19
C ASN A 474 13.85 -6.61 -1.28
N ILE A 475 14.74 -7.48 -1.72
CA ILE A 475 16.07 -7.57 -1.12
C ILE A 475 16.85 -6.28 -1.41
N GLN A 476 17.47 -5.72 -0.39
CA GLN A 476 18.29 -4.51 -0.51
C GLN A 476 19.62 -4.73 0.20
N TYR A 477 20.70 -4.64 -0.58
CA TYR A 477 22.05 -4.68 -0.06
C TYR A 477 22.56 -3.27 0.19
N ASP A 478 23.43 -3.12 1.17
CA ASP A 478 24.22 -1.89 1.34
C ASP A 478 25.33 -1.85 0.29
N ILE A 479 24.97 -1.64 -0.97
CA ILE A 479 25.93 -1.57 -2.07
C ILE A 479 26.37 -0.14 -2.38
N GLY A 480 25.91 0.86 -1.62
CA GLY A 480 26.26 2.28 -1.81
C GLY A 480 25.93 2.87 -3.19
N ILE A 481 25.34 2.06 -4.07
CA ILE A 481 25.09 2.38 -5.49
C ILE A 481 23.64 2.82 -5.71
N ILE A 482 22.69 2.25 -4.94
CA ILE A 482 21.25 2.41 -5.22
C ILE A 482 20.65 3.59 -4.46
N ASP A 483 21.07 3.79 -3.22
CA ASP A 483 20.61 4.92 -2.40
C ASP A 483 21.70 5.31 -1.38
N SER A 484 22.41 6.40 -1.66
CA SER A 484 23.43 6.93 -0.75
C SER A 484 22.86 7.52 0.55
N THR A 485 21.54 7.62 0.66
CA THR A 485 20.86 8.21 1.83
C THR A 485 20.24 7.18 2.76
N SER A 486 20.13 5.91 2.33
CA SER A 486 19.56 4.81 3.11
C SER A 486 20.62 3.76 3.43
N ASN A 487 20.92 3.60 4.71
CA ASN A 487 21.69 2.46 5.23
C ASN A 487 20.78 1.27 5.59
N ALA A 488 19.53 1.30 5.17
CA ALA A 488 18.58 0.24 5.45
C ALA A 488 18.88 -0.98 4.58
N MET A 489 19.30 -2.07 5.21
CA MET A 489 19.41 -3.38 4.57
C MET A 489 18.09 -4.14 4.74
N ASN A 490 17.68 -4.85 3.69
CA ASN A 490 16.57 -5.78 3.73
C ASN A 490 17.07 -7.12 3.18
N THR A 491 17.32 -8.06 4.06
CA THR A 491 17.92 -9.35 3.73
C THR A 491 16.88 -10.35 3.24
N TRP A 492 17.30 -11.48 2.66
CA TRP A 492 16.39 -12.56 2.34
C TRP A 492 15.67 -13.12 3.58
N GLN A 493 16.34 -13.11 4.74
CA GLN A 493 15.73 -13.50 6.02
C GLN A 493 14.61 -12.55 6.43
N ASP A 494 14.77 -11.24 6.17
CA ASP A 494 13.72 -10.26 6.43
C ASP A 494 12.50 -10.49 5.54
N ILE A 495 12.70 -10.78 4.26
CA ILE A 495 11.61 -11.10 3.32
C ILE A 495 10.84 -12.35 3.78
N VAL A 496 11.54 -13.43 4.14
CA VAL A 496 10.90 -14.66 4.66
C VAL A 496 10.20 -14.42 5.99
N THR A 497 10.80 -13.60 6.87
CA THR A 497 10.18 -13.20 8.14
C THR A 497 8.91 -12.39 7.87
N ASN A 498 8.95 -11.43 6.94
CA ASN A 498 7.78 -10.64 6.54
C ASN A 498 6.64 -11.55 6.03
N ALA A 499 6.98 -12.56 5.22
CA ALA A 499 6.01 -13.56 4.77
C ALA A 499 5.40 -14.35 5.94
N ALA A 500 6.22 -14.73 6.93
CA ALA A 500 5.72 -15.41 8.13
C ALA A 500 4.76 -14.51 8.94
N TYR A 501 4.97 -13.20 8.97
CA TYR A 501 4.04 -12.25 9.60
C TYR A 501 2.77 -12.06 8.77
N ALA A 502 2.88 -11.97 7.44
CA ALA A 502 1.72 -11.85 6.55
C ALA A 502 0.72 -13.01 6.71
N LYS A 503 1.20 -14.23 7.04
CA LYS A 503 0.34 -15.39 7.35
C LYS A 503 -0.56 -15.23 8.56
N THR A 504 -0.38 -14.23 9.40
CA THR A 504 -1.32 -13.94 10.49
C THR A 504 -2.63 -13.33 10.02
N VAL A 505 -2.62 -12.75 8.83
CA VAL A 505 -3.81 -12.24 8.15
C VAL A 505 -4.46 -13.39 7.37
N ARG A 506 -5.78 -13.60 7.48
CA ARG A 506 -6.52 -14.73 6.89
C ARG A 506 -6.28 -14.91 5.40
N ASP A 507 -6.17 -13.83 4.64
CA ASP A 507 -5.85 -13.84 3.21
C ASP A 507 -4.48 -13.23 2.94
N GLY A 508 -3.58 -13.40 3.91
CA GLY A 508 -2.25 -12.83 3.85
C GLY A 508 -1.49 -13.30 2.63
N PHE A 509 -1.11 -12.33 1.80
CA PHE A 509 -0.41 -12.50 0.55
C PHE A 509 1.09 -12.31 0.75
N ALA A 510 1.92 -13.16 0.14
CA ALA A 510 3.37 -13.02 0.17
C ALA A 510 3.87 -12.69 -1.24
N SER A 511 4.13 -11.42 -1.51
CA SER A 511 4.71 -11.04 -2.79
C SER A 511 5.91 -10.13 -2.62
N PHE A 512 6.94 -10.38 -3.43
CA PHE A 512 8.17 -9.62 -3.47
C PHE A 512 8.63 -9.43 -4.91
N PHE A 513 9.49 -8.44 -5.11
CA PHE A 513 10.18 -8.26 -6.39
C PHE A 513 11.69 -8.46 -6.26
N PHE A 514 12.32 -8.74 -7.40
CA PHE A 514 13.75 -9.00 -7.46
C PHE A 514 14.34 -8.45 -8.75
N HIS A 515 15.40 -7.67 -8.63
CA HIS A 515 16.09 -7.10 -9.78
C HIS A 515 17.08 -8.08 -10.41
N PRO A 516 16.92 -8.44 -11.70
CA PRO A 516 17.83 -9.36 -12.37
C PRO A 516 19.29 -8.90 -12.38
N PHE A 517 19.56 -7.58 -12.34
CA PHE A 517 20.92 -7.05 -12.30
C PHE A 517 21.71 -7.48 -11.06
N LEU A 518 21.04 -7.93 -9.98
CA LEU A 518 21.71 -8.46 -8.79
C LEU A 518 22.45 -9.79 -9.05
N LEU A 519 22.23 -10.43 -10.20
CA LEU A 519 23.01 -11.58 -10.65
C LEU A 519 24.30 -11.16 -11.38
N GLU A 520 24.43 -9.89 -11.74
CA GLU A 520 25.60 -9.39 -12.45
C GLU A 520 26.80 -9.27 -11.50
N PRO A 521 28.03 -9.60 -11.96
CA PRO A 521 29.23 -9.47 -11.12
C PRO A 521 29.44 -8.06 -10.56
N ALA A 522 28.97 -7.03 -11.26
CA ALA A 522 29.08 -5.64 -10.85
C ALA A 522 28.26 -5.34 -9.59
N ALA A 523 27.19 -6.08 -9.32
CA ALA A 523 26.38 -5.92 -8.13
C ALA A 523 27.10 -6.34 -6.85
N ARG A 524 28.15 -7.17 -6.94
CA ARG A 524 28.95 -7.67 -5.80
C ARG A 524 28.08 -8.25 -4.67
N ALA A 525 26.97 -8.87 -5.02
CA ALA A 525 25.96 -9.37 -4.10
C ALA A 525 25.74 -10.88 -4.29
N PRO A 526 25.35 -11.63 -3.26
CA PRO A 526 24.98 -13.05 -3.38
C PRO A 526 23.59 -13.25 -4.02
N GLY A 527 23.21 -12.37 -4.95
CA GLY A 527 21.87 -12.20 -5.48
C GLY A 527 21.13 -13.48 -5.85
N TYR A 528 21.78 -14.39 -6.60
CA TYR A 528 21.12 -15.64 -7.00
C TYR A 528 20.87 -16.59 -5.81
N GLN A 529 21.82 -16.73 -4.91
CA GLN A 529 21.66 -17.58 -3.72
C GLN A 529 20.58 -17.04 -2.80
N ASP A 530 20.54 -15.73 -2.60
CA ASP A 530 19.52 -15.08 -1.77
C ASP A 530 18.13 -15.17 -2.41
N PHE A 531 18.05 -15.05 -3.75
CA PHE A 531 16.80 -15.29 -4.47
C PHE A 531 16.26 -16.71 -4.23
N GLN A 532 17.14 -17.72 -4.33
CA GLN A 532 16.77 -19.10 -4.03
C GLN A 532 16.30 -19.27 -2.59
N SER A 533 16.99 -18.64 -1.63
CA SER A 533 16.63 -18.68 -0.21
C SER A 533 15.28 -18.03 0.08
N MET A 534 14.93 -16.93 -0.59
CA MET A 534 13.59 -16.31 -0.48
C MET A 534 12.50 -17.25 -1.00
N ILE A 535 12.66 -17.79 -2.20
CA ILE A 535 11.69 -18.72 -2.80
C ILE A 535 11.49 -19.95 -1.91
N ASP A 536 12.58 -20.58 -1.47
CA ASP A 536 12.52 -21.79 -0.64
C ASP A 536 11.92 -21.51 0.74
N GLY A 537 12.30 -20.37 1.35
CA GLY A 537 11.77 -19.96 2.64
C GLY A 537 10.25 -19.69 2.59
N ILE A 538 9.77 -18.95 1.59
CA ILE A 538 8.34 -18.67 1.41
C ILE A 538 7.57 -19.96 1.09
N THR A 539 8.14 -20.84 0.24
CA THR A 539 7.54 -22.16 -0.05
C THR A 539 7.42 -23.01 1.22
N ALA A 540 8.47 -23.04 2.07
CA ALA A 540 8.47 -23.78 3.33
C ALA A 540 7.41 -23.27 4.34
N LEU A 541 7.01 -22.00 4.25
CA LEU A 541 5.89 -21.46 5.02
C LEU A 541 4.52 -21.97 4.55
N GLY A 542 4.45 -22.70 3.42
CA GLY A 542 3.21 -23.27 2.89
C GLY A 542 2.35 -22.30 2.09
N TYR A 543 2.96 -21.31 1.46
CA TYR A 543 2.30 -20.47 0.48
C TYR A 543 2.14 -21.20 -0.86
N THR A 544 1.03 -20.92 -1.56
CA THR A 544 0.79 -21.38 -2.95
C THR A 544 1.21 -20.30 -3.93
N TRP A 545 2.17 -20.61 -4.81
CA TRP A 545 2.62 -19.67 -5.85
C TRP A 545 1.60 -19.54 -6.97
N VAL A 546 1.29 -18.30 -7.34
CA VAL A 546 0.33 -17.95 -8.40
C VAL A 546 0.87 -16.84 -9.28
N ALA A 547 0.37 -16.80 -10.53
CA ALA A 547 0.59 -15.67 -11.43
C ALA A 547 -0.50 -14.60 -11.27
N PRO A 548 -0.26 -13.34 -11.68
CA PRO A 548 -1.27 -12.29 -11.67
C PRO A 548 -2.59 -12.68 -12.36
N SER A 549 -2.54 -13.36 -13.50
CA SER A 549 -3.72 -13.79 -14.24
C SER A 549 -4.53 -14.91 -13.56
N GLN A 550 -3.96 -15.61 -12.58
CA GLN A 550 -4.60 -16.71 -11.85
C GLN A 550 -5.39 -16.23 -10.63
N ILE A 551 -5.28 -14.97 -10.27
CA ILE A 551 -6.01 -14.39 -9.14
C ILE A 551 -7.39 -13.94 -9.67
N PRO A 552 -8.49 -14.50 -9.14
CA PRO A 552 -9.84 -14.29 -9.66
C PRO A 552 -10.33 -12.85 -9.52
#